data_938d2445672ecf286288c9052cdcb498
#
_entry.id   938d2445672ecf286288c9052cdcb498
#
_cell.length_a   1.000
_cell.length_b   1.000
_cell.length_c   1.000
_cell.angle_alpha   90.00
_cell.angle_beta   90.00
_cell.angle_gamma   90.00
#
_symmetry.space_group_name_H-M   'P 1'
#
loop_
_entity.id
_entity.type
_entity.pdbx_description
1 polymer ?
#
loop_
_entity_poly.entity_id
_entity_poly.type
_entity_poly.pdbx_seq_one_letter_code
_entity_poly.pdbx_strand_id
1 'polypeptide(L)'
;MVINMQEITEEQLTQLDHFLLYIYTPFCGTCHVAKSFLDKIEATHQESIFYEMNASLYPTFMQEYQIESVPCLLIKDHGEIKEKVYTFHSIANIYHYVYEYAPYLFQK
;
A
#
# COMPACT_ATOMS: atom_id res chain seq x y z
N MET A 1 8.64 7.04 18.80
CA MET A 1 7.25 6.88 18.36
C MET A 1 7.16 5.75 17.34
N VAL A 2 6.20 4.88 17.49
CA VAL A 2 5.99 3.77 16.56
C VAL A 2 4.98 4.21 15.50
N ILE A 3 5.34 4.06 14.24
CA ILE A 3 4.47 4.36 13.12
C ILE A 3 3.94 3.04 12.59
N ASN A 4 2.62 2.89 12.56
CA ASN A 4 1.96 1.70 12.05
C ASN A 4 1.09 2.07 10.85
N MET A 5 0.98 1.15 9.89
CA MET A 5 0.03 1.30 8.80
C MET A 5 -1.39 1.31 9.37
N GLN A 6 -2.24 2.15 8.80
CA GLN A 6 -3.63 2.23 9.22
C GLN A 6 -4.47 1.27 8.39
N GLU A 7 -5.27 0.45 9.06
CA GLU A 7 -6.28 -0.33 8.37
C GLU A 7 -7.37 0.61 7.87
N ILE A 8 -7.90 0.33 6.70
CA ILE A 8 -8.91 1.16 6.09
C ILE A 8 -10.04 0.29 5.56
N THR A 9 -11.26 0.79 5.65
CA THR A 9 -12.42 0.10 5.09
C THR A 9 -12.59 0.51 3.62
N GLU A 10 -13.29 -0.32 2.88
CA GLU A 10 -13.63 -0.03 1.48
C GLU A 10 -14.34 1.31 1.37
N GLU A 11 -15.30 1.55 2.27
CA GLU A 11 -16.08 2.78 2.27
C GLU A 11 -15.22 4.03 2.44
N GLN A 12 -14.28 3.99 3.38
CA GLN A 12 -13.35 5.11 3.59
C GLN A 12 -12.46 5.30 2.38
N LEU A 13 -12.00 4.20 1.79
CA LEU A 13 -11.05 4.22 0.69
C LEU A 13 -11.65 4.86 -0.57
N THR A 14 -12.92 4.59 -0.85
CA THR A 14 -13.58 5.13 -2.05
C THR A 14 -13.71 6.64 -2.03
N GLN A 15 -13.60 7.26 -0.86
CA GLN A 15 -13.69 8.71 -0.71
C GLN A 15 -12.35 9.41 -0.92
N LEU A 16 -11.26 8.65 -1.06
CA LEU A 16 -9.93 9.23 -1.23
C LEU A 16 -9.55 9.28 -2.71
N ASP A 17 -9.01 10.42 -3.14
CA ASP A 17 -8.49 10.59 -4.49
C ASP A 17 -7.06 10.11 -4.63
N HIS A 18 -6.39 9.89 -3.51
CA HIS A 18 -4.99 9.48 -3.47
C HIS A 18 -4.78 8.50 -2.33
N PHE A 19 -4.19 7.35 -2.62
CA PHE A 19 -3.75 6.42 -1.59
C PHE A 19 -2.70 5.46 -2.14
N LEU A 20 -1.89 4.95 -1.22
CA LEU A 20 -1.02 3.81 -1.45
C LEU A 20 -1.52 2.72 -0.51
N LEU A 21 -2.14 1.69 -1.08
CA LEU A 21 -2.83 0.65 -0.32
C LEU A 21 -2.09 -0.68 -0.42
N TYR A 22 -1.63 -1.17 0.73
CA TYR A 22 -1.01 -2.49 0.84
C TYR A 22 -2.11 -3.53 1.10
N ILE A 23 -2.22 -4.50 0.20
CA ILE A 23 -3.22 -5.56 0.27
C ILE A 23 -2.52 -6.88 0.59
N TYR A 24 -3.02 -7.57 1.60
CA TYR A 24 -2.39 -8.76 2.14
C TYR A 24 -3.45 -9.79 2.58
N THR A 25 -2.98 -11.00 2.96
CA THR A 25 -3.77 -11.94 3.73
C THR A 25 -2.94 -12.40 4.92
N PRO A 26 -3.58 -12.85 6.03
CA PRO A 26 -2.84 -13.18 7.26
C PRO A 26 -1.84 -14.33 7.11
N PHE A 27 -2.13 -15.30 6.24
CA PHE A 27 -1.30 -16.50 6.10
C PHE A 27 -0.46 -16.48 4.82
N CYS A 28 0.19 -15.36 4.58
CA CYS A 28 0.97 -15.13 3.37
C CYS A 28 2.40 -14.74 3.75
N GLY A 29 3.36 -15.66 3.55
CA GLY A 29 4.76 -15.41 3.90
C GLY A 29 5.37 -14.25 3.16
N THR A 30 5.12 -14.14 1.84
CA THR A 30 5.64 -13.03 1.03
C THR A 30 5.00 -11.70 1.42
N CYS A 31 3.77 -11.72 1.93
CA CYS A 31 3.13 -10.51 2.44
C CYS A 31 3.87 -9.96 3.66
N HIS A 32 4.37 -10.83 4.52
CA HIS A 32 5.14 -10.40 5.71
C HIS A 32 6.45 -9.73 5.30
N VAL A 33 7.11 -10.25 4.29
CA VAL A 33 8.34 -9.64 3.75
C VAL A 33 8.02 -8.26 3.16
N ALA A 34 6.98 -8.18 2.35
CA ALA A 34 6.55 -6.91 1.76
C ALA A 34 6.24 -5.88 2.85
N LYS A 35 5.49 -6.28 3.88
CA LYS A 35 5.15 -5.39 4.99
C LYS A 35 6.39 -4.87 5.70
N SER A 36 7.41 -5.72 5.87
CA SER A 36 8.64 -5.28 6.53
C SER A 36 9.32 -4.15 5.77
N PHE A 37 9.29 -4.18 4.44
CA PHE A 37 9.83 -3.10 3.61
C PHE A 37 9.03 -1.81 3.79
N LEU A 38 7.69 -1.91 3.75
CA LEU A 38 6.83 -0.76 3.90
C LEU A 38 6.95 -0.13 5.29
N ASP A 39 7.04 -0.96 6.32
CA ASP A 39 7.22 -0.49 7.70
C ASP A 39 8.52 0.29 7.85
N LYS A 40 9.59 -0.18 7.22
CA LYS A 40 10.88 0.50 7.27
C LYS A 40 10.85 1.85 6.58
N ILE A 41 10.12 1.94 5.48
CA ILE A 41 9.96 3.21 4.75
C ILE A 41 9.21 4.21 5.63
N GLU A 42 8.11 3.78 6.25
CA GLU A 42 7.34 4.65 7.13
C GLU A 42 8.18 5.10 8.34
N ALA A 43 8.94 4.19 8.92
CA ALA A 43 9.79 4.50 10.06
C ALA A 43 10.89 5.49 9.69
N THR A 44 11.48 5.36 8.51
CA THR A 44 12.53 6.25 8.02
C THR A 44 12.02 7.68 7.88
N HIS A 45 10.80 7.85 7.37
CA HIS A 45 10.21 9.17 7.16
C HIS A 45 9.40 9.65 8.35
N GLN A 46 9.13 8.78 9.33
CA GLN A 46 8.29 9.06 10.50
C GLN A 46 6.93 9.60 10.06
N GLU A 47 6.39 8.99 9.01
CA GLU A 47 5.12 9.38 8.40
C GLU A 47 4.27 8.14 8.14
N SER A 48 2.96 8.30 8.26
CA SER A 48 2.01 7.28 7.82
C SER A 48 1.82 7.46 6.31
N ILE A 49 2.33 6.52 5.53
CA ILE A 49 2.34 6.61 4.07
C ILE A 49 1.31 5.67 3.45
N PHE A 50 1.22 4.47 4.01
CA PHE A 50 0.43 3.38 3.43
C PHE A 50 -0.79 3.08 4.28
N TYR A 51 -1.89 2.70 3.61
CA TYR A 51 -3.00 2.02 4.26
C TYR A 51 -2.84 0.54 4.05
N GLU A 52 -3.51 -0.28 4.87
CA GLU A 52 -3.50 -1.73 4.66
C GLU A 52 -4.92 -2.30 4.67
N MET A 53 -5.11 -3.38 3.93
CA MET A 53 -6.40 -4.03 3.81
C MET A 53 -6.19 -5.54 3.68
N ASN A 54 -6.92 -6.29 4.51
CA ASN A 54 -6.92 -7.74 4.44
C ASN A 54 -7.86 -8.19 3.32
N ALA A 55 -7.29 -8.76 2.26
CA ALA A 55 -8.05 -9.17 1.08
C ALA A 55 -9.17 -10.16 1.40
N SER A 56 -8.98 -10.98 2.44
CA SER A 56 -9.96 -12.00 2.84
C SER A 56 -11.28 -11.39 3.29
N LEU A 57 -11.26 -10.14 3.75
CA LEU A 57 -12.44 -9.47 4.27
C LEU A 57 -13.18 -8.66 3.20
N TYR A 58 -12.57 -8.46 2.03
CA TYR A 58 -13.13 -7.58 1.00
C TYR A 58 -13.09 -8.24 -0.39
N PRO A 59 -13.72 -9.41 -0.56
CA PRO A 59 -13.64 -10.14 -1.83
C PRO A 59 -14.24 -9.36 -3.00
N THR A 60 -15.31 -8.59 -2.77
CA THR A 60 -15.91 -7.79 -3.83
C THR A 60 -14.97 -6.69 -4.31
N PHE A 61 -14.30 -6.03 -3.37
CA PHE A 61 -13.29 -5.01 -3.70
C PHE A 61 -12.17 -5.62 -4.56
N MET A 62 -11.66 -6.79 -4.13
CA MET A 62 -10.59 -7.47 -4.88
C MET A 62 -11.02 -7.77 -6.31
N GLN A 63 -12.27 -8.19 -6.49
CA GLN A 63 -12.82 -8.50 -7.79
C GLN A 63 -13.02 -7.25 -8.64
N GLU A 64 -13.59 -6.19 -8.06
CA GLU A 64 -13.84 -4.93 -8.77
C GLU A 64 -12.55 -4.27 -9.25
N TYR A 65 -11.52 -4.28 -8.42
CA TYR A 65 -10.23 -3.68 -8.78
C TYR A 65 -9.31 -4.66 -9.48
N GLN A 66 -9.77 -5.89 -9.72
CA GLN A 66 -9.01 -6.93 -10.43
C GLN A 66 -7.66 -7.18 -9.79
N ILE A 67 -7.68 -7.37 -8.46
CA ILE A 67 -6.47 -7.70 -7.72
C ILE A 67 -6.21 -9.19 -7.91
N GLU A 68 -5.12 -9.54 -8.58
CA GLU A 68 -4.85 -10.91 -9.01
C GLU A 68 -4.15 -11.76 -7.95
N SER A 69 -3.39 -11.13 -7.07
CA SER A 69 -2.65 -11.85 -6.04
C SER A 69 -2.24 -10.91 -4.91
N VAL A 70 -1.76 -11.49 -3.80
CA VAL A 70 -1.19 -10.73 -2.69
C VAL A 70 0.26 -11.21 -2.50
N PRO A 71 1.16 -10.34 -2.02
CA PRO A 71 0.94 -8.92 -1.69
C PRO A 71 0.71 -8.06 -2.92
N CYS A 72 -0.03 -6.98 -2.73
CA CYS A 72 -0.26 -6.00 -3.80
C CYS A 72 -0.20 -4.60 -3.22
N LEU A 73 0.50 -3.70 -3.89
CA LEU A 73 0.44 -2.27 -3.57
C LEU A 73 -0.40 -1.61 -4.66
N LEU A 74 -1.61 -1.21 -4.29
CA LEU A 74 -2.55 -0.54 -5.19
C LEU A 74 -2.41 0.96 -4.97
N ILE A 75 -2.11 1.69 -6.03
CA ILE A 75 -1.88 3.12 -5.95
C ILE A 75 -2.92 3.87 -6.75
N LYS A 76 -3.59 4.80 -6.08
CA LYS A 76 -4.54 5.72 -6.69
C LYS A 76 -3.99 7.12 -6.58
N ASP A 77 -4.09 7.88 -7.65
CA ASP A 77 -3.62 9.26 -7.68
C ASP A 77 -4.50 10.05 -8.63
N HIS A 78 -4.87 11.26 -8.21
CA HIS A 78 -5.77 12.12 -8.99
C HIS A 78 -7.08 11.40 -9.36
N GLY A 79 -7.59 10.59 -8.46
CA GLY A 79 -8.86 9.89 -8.63
C GLY A 79 -8.81 8.67 -9.52
N GLU A 80 -7.63 8.25 -9.99
CA GLU A 80 -7.47 7.10 -10.87
C GLU A 80 -6.48 6.10 -10.33
N ILE A 81 -6.72 4.81 -10.60
CA ILE A 81 -5.75 3.76 -10.26
C ILE A 81 -4.57 3.86 -11.23
N LYS A 82 -3.39 4.07 -10.68
CA LYS A 82 -2.16 4.25 -11.46
C LYS A 82 -1.29 3.01 -11.49
N GLU A 83 -1.22 2.27 -10.38
CA GLU A 83 -0.30 1.13 -10.27
C GLU A 83 -0.94 -0.01 -9.49
N LYS A 84 -0.62 -1.23 -9.91
CA LYS A 84 -0.85 -2.45 -9.15
C LYS A 84 0.48 -3.18 -9.08
N VAL A 85 1.18 -3.02 -7.97
CA VAL A 85 2.53 -3.56 -7.81
C VAL A 85 2.45 -4.88 -7.08
N TYR A 86 2.88 -5.95 -7.74
CA TYR A 86 2.88 -7.29 -7.16
C TYR A 86 4.29 -7.76 -6.77
N THR A 87 5.30 -6.97 -7.11
CA THR A 87 6.70 -7.33 -6.94
C THR A 87 7.34 -6.48 -5.86
N PHE A 88 7.76 -7.14 -4.78
CA PHE A 88 8.39 -6.49 -3.63
C PHE A 88 9.77 -7.09 -3.43
N HIS A 89 10.70 -6.80 -4.34
CA HIS A 89 12.04 -7.37 -4.31
C HIS A 89 12.94 -6.73 -3.25
N SER A 90 12.77 -5.43 -3.01
CA SER A 90 13.65 -4.68 -2.12
C SER A 90 12.99 -3.36 -1.73
N ILE A 91 13.55 -2.71 -0.72
CA ILE A 91 13.12 -1.37 -0.33
C ILE A 91 13.30 -0.40 -1.49
N ALA A 92 14.44 -0.50 -2.21
CA ALA A 92 14.72 0.39 -3.34
C ALA A 92 13.67 0.27 -4.46
N ASN A 93 13.21 -0.93 -4.72
CA ASN A 93 12.17 -1.20 -5.71
C ASN A 93 10.86 -0.47 -5.34
N ILE A 94 10.51 -0.47 -4.05
CA ILE A 94 9.29 0.20 -3.57
C ILE A 94 9.47 1.71 -3.56
N TYR A 95 10.67 2.21 -3.23
CA TYR A 95 10.94 3.66 -3.22
C TYR A 95 10.69 4.31 -4.57
N HIS A 96 10.84 3.58 -5.66
CA HIS A 96 10.51 4.08 -6.99
C HIS A 96 9.07 4.63 -7.01
N TYR A 97 8.12 3.89 -6.43
CA TYR A 97 6.73 4.30 -6.37
C TYR A 97 6.49 5.39 -5.32
N VAL A 98 7.21 5.33 -4.22
CA VAL A 98 7.09 6.34 -3.16
C VAL A 98 7.57 7.71 -3.68
N TYR A 99 8.65 7.75 -4.44
CA TYR A 99 9.12 8.99 -5.06
C TYR A 99 8.08 9.56 -6.02
N GLU A 100 7.44 8.70 -6.78
CA GLU A 100 6.49 9.15 -7.79
C GLU A 100 5.17 9.61 -7.19
N TYR A 101 4.64 8.87 -6.20
CA TYR A 101 3.29 9.09 -5.71
C TYR A 101 3.21 9.73 -4.33
N ALA A 102 4.31 9.87 -3.64
CA ALA A 102 4.38 10.57 -2.37
C ALA A 102 5.60 11.49 -2.33
N PRO A 103 5.77 12.37 -3.34
CA PRO A 103 6.96 13.22 -3.43
C PRO A 103 7.07 14.23 -2.30
N TYR A 104 5.96 14.54 -1.63
CA TYR A 104 5.96 15.48 -0.50
C TYR A 104 6.86 15.01 0.65
N LEU A 105 7.17 13.71 0.73
CA LEU A 105 8.04 13.18 1.77
C LEU A 105 9.49 13.66 1.63
N PHE A 106 9.88 14.08 0.44
CA PHE A 106 11.24 14.48 0.11
C PHE A 106 11.39 15.98 -0.08
N GLN A 107 10.32 16.72 0.13
CA GLN A 107 10.30 18.18 0.02
C GLN A 107 10.32 18.77 1.42
N LYS A 108 11.29 19.64 1.67
CA LYS A 108 11.41 20.33 2.95
C LYS A 108 11.51 21.82 2.75
#